data_56049dfd1f0102012212c76947a4b039
#
_entry.id   56049dfd1f0102012212c76947a4b039
#
_cell.length_a   1.000
_cell.length_b   1.000
_cell.length_c   1.000
_cell.angle_alpha   90.00
_cell.angle_beta   90.00
_cell.angle_gamma   90.00
#
_symmetry.space_group_name_H-M   'P 1'
#
loop_
_entity.id
_entity.type
_entity.pdbx_description
1 polymer ?
#
loop_
_entity_poly.entity_id
_entity_poly.type
_entity_poly.pdbx_seq_one_letter_code
_entity_poly.pdbx_strand_id
1 'polypeptide(L)'
;MTDFADYVVFVDESGDHSLTSIDPEFPVFALSFCVVSKADYISTVVPAMQRLKFKYWGHDAVVLHEHEIRKSKGDFTFLLTNRALREGFYADLHQIMVDAPITLIGSVIDKVKLTKNYALPRNPYELALHFCLERLQMFLRAKGQIGKRVHILFECRGKEEDNQLELTFRRIVAGELHWGYRKHDFSIMEFEPKFVKKAVNSTGLQLADLTARPMALHTLRPVQPNRTYDVIATKLGHPIKVFP
;
A
#
# COMPACT_ATOMS: atom_id res chain seq x y z
N MET A 1 -29.44 6.41 5.27
CA MET A 1 -28.14 5.98 5.81
C MET A 1 -27.19 5.81 4.64
N THR A 2 -25.94 6.28 4.78
CA THR A 2 -24.92 6.08 3.73
C THR A 2 -24.62 4.60 3.63
N ASP A 3 -24.75 4.02 2.44
CA ASP A 3 -24.44 2.60 2.23
C ASP A 3 -22.91 2.43 2.05
N PHE A 4 -22.26 2.00 3.11
CA PHE A 4 -20.82 1.74 3.09
C PHE A 4 -20.49 0.42 2.38
N ALA A 5 -19.45 0.44 1.57
CA ALA A 5 -18.90 -0.79 0.97
C ALA A 5 -18.51 -1.81 2.06
N ASP A 6 -18.56 -3.09 1.70
CA ASP A 6 -18.12 -4.19 2.57
C ASP A 6 -16.58 -4.23 2.72
N TYR A 7 -15.87 -3.47 1.91
CA TYR A 7 -14.41 -3.39 1.84
C TYR A 7 -13.88 -2.05 2.36
N VAL A 8 -12.66 -2.09 2.89
CA VAL A 8 -11.84 -0.93 3.24
C VAL A 8 -10.48 -1.08 2.57
N VAL A 9 -9.86 0.04 2.21
CA VAL A 9 -8.57 0.07 1.51
C VAL A 9 -7.57 0.85 2.35
N PHE A 10 -6.38 0.29 2.52
CA PHE A 10 -5.24 0.93 3.18
C PHE A 10 -4.13 1.12 2.17
N VAL A 11 -3.51 2.29 2.19
CA VAL A 11 -2.54 2.70 1.15
C VAL A 11 -1.24 3.11 1.79
N ASP A 12 -0.15 2.60 1.24
CA ASP A 12 1.18 3.07 1.56
C ASP A 12 2.09 2.97 0.33
N GLU A 13 3.24 3.64 0.37
CA GLU A 13 4.18 3.69 -0.73
C GLU A 13 5.61 3.31 -0.33
N SER A 14 6.45 3.15 -1.34
CA SER A 14 7.89 2.97 -1.20
C SER A 14 8.63 3.74 -2.28
N GLY A 15 9.66 4.47 -1.86
CA GLY A 15 10.40 5.41 -2.69
C GLY A 15 9.76 6.81 -2.68
N ASP A 16 10.55 7.81 -3.02
CA ASP A 16 10.07 9.18 -3.20
C ASP A 16 9.50 9.39 -4.62
N HIS A 17 8.61 10.36 -4.78
CA HIS A 17 7.99 10.70 -6.06
C HIS A 17 8.70 11.85 -6.80
N SER A 18 9.88 12.31 -6.31
CA SER A 18 10.66 13.36 -6.98
C SER A 18 11.20 12.86 -8.32
N LEU A 19 11.12 13.72 -9.33
CA LEU A 19 11.74 13.52 -10.63
C LEU A 19 12.98 14.38 -10.83
N THR A 20 13.25 15.31 -9.90
CA THR A 20 14.42 16.19 -9.93
C THR A 20 15.63 15.61 -9.19
N SER A 21 15.37 14.74 -8.22
CA SER A 21 16.40 14.02 -7.45
C SER A 21 16.02 12.55 -7.38
N ILE A 22 16.48 11.77 -8.36
CA ILE A 22 16.21 10.33 -8.43
C ILE A 22 17.36 9.58 -7.74
N ASP A 23 17.02 8.83 -6.67
CA ASP A 23 17.99 7.95 -6.02
C ASP A 23 18.41 6.83 -6.99
N PRO A 24 19.70 6.74 -7.37
CA PRO A 24 20.19 5.72 -8.30
C PRO A 24 20.06 4.29 -7.74
N GLU A 25 20.05 4.10 -6.43
CA GLU A 25 19.88 2.80 -5.80
C GLU A 25 18.41 2.36 -5.71
N PHE A 26 17.49 3.33 -5.77
CA PHE A 26 16.05 3.07 -5.70
C PHE A 26 15.24 4.01 -6.64
N PRO A 27 15.48 3.90 -7.97
CA PRO A 27 14.91 4.83 -8.96
C PRO A 27 13.44 4.55 -9.30
N VAL A 28 12.71 3.93 -8.39
CA VAL A 28 11.30 3.57 -8.56
C VAL A 28 10.44 4.18 -7.46
N PHE A 29 9.17 4.41 -7.79
CA PHE A 29 8.12 4.74 -6.85
C PHE A 29 7.06 3.65 -6.91
N ALA A 30 6.72 3.06 -5.79
CA ALA A 30 5.68 2.03 -5.68
C ALA A 30 4.55 2.49 -4.79
N LEU A 31 3.31 2.22 -5.19
CA LEU A 31 2.10 2.42 -4.40
C LEU A 31 1.40 1.09 -4.22
N SER A 32 1.04 0.77 -2.98
CA SER A 32 0.33 -0.46 -2.61
C SER A 32 -1.02 -0.14 -1.99
N PHE A 33 -2.07 -0.72 -2.54
CA PHE A 33 -3.41 -0.75 -1.96
C PHE A 33 -3.65 -2.12 -1.35
N CYS A 34 -3.82 -2.16 -0.04
CA CYS A 34 -4.20 -3.34 0.73
C CYS A 34 -5.73 -3.31 0.93
N VAL A 35 -6.44 -4.13 0.17
CA VAL A 35 -7.90 -4.22 0.19
C VAL A 35 -8.33 -5.40 1.04
N VAL A 36 -9.24 -5.18 1.98
CA VAL A 36 -9.74 -6.24 2.87
C VAL A 36 -11.24 -6.07 3.11
N SER A 37 -11.97 -7.17 3.26
CA SER A 37 -13.36 -7.08 3.73
C SER A 37 -13.37 -6.61 5.19
N LYS A 38 -14.35 -5.80 5.57
CA LYS A 38 -14.49 -5.32 6.96
C LYS A 38 -14.69 -6.47 7.94
N ALA A 39 -15.40 -7.51 7.51
CA ALA A 39 -15.60 -8.74 8.31
C ALA A 39 -14.26 -9.43 8.60
N ASP A 40 -13.47 -9.70 7.57
CA ASP A 40 -12.15 -10.35 7.72
C ASP A 40 -11.16 -9.46 8.47
N TYR A 41 -11.22 -8.14 8.25
CA TYR A 41 -10.36 -7.19 8.96
C TYR A 41 -10.55 -7.28 10.48
N ILE A 42 -11.82 -7.31 10.92
CA ILE A 42 -12.17 -7.34 12.35
C ILE A 42 -11.93 -8.73 12.93
N SER A 43 -12.32 -9.80 12.23
CA SER A 43 -12.30 -11.15 12.78
C SER A 43 -10.94 -11.85 12.68
N THR A 44 -10.11 -11.48 11.70
CA THR A 44 -8.88 -12.22 11.39
C THR A 44 -7.64 -11.34 11.44
N VAL A 45 -7.62 -10.23 10.67
CA VAL A 45 -6.42 -9.44 10.45
C VAL A 45 -5.99 -8.68 11.71
N VAL A 46 -6.90 -7.93 12.33
CA VAL A 46 -6.60 -7.16 13.55
C VAL A 46 -6.20 -8.06 14.70
N PRO A 47 -6.94 -9.15 15.01
CA PRO A 47 -6.54 -10.04 16.10
C PRO A 47 -5.20 -10.75 15.88
N ALA A 48 -4.85 -11.11 14.63
CA ALA A 48 -3.57 -11.72 14.32
C ALA A 48 -2.41 -10.76 14.60
N MET A 49 -2.55 -9.50 14.17
CA MET A 49 -1.55 -8.47 14.40
C MET A 49 -1.41 -8.12 15.89
N GLN A 50 -2.52 -8.04 16.61
CA GLN A 50 -2.50 -7.84 18.06
C GLN A 50 -1.78 -8.97 18.79
N ARG A 51 -2.10 -10.25 18.48
CA ARG A 51 -1.39 -11.40 19.04
C ARG A 51 0.11 -11.34 18.82
N LEU A 52 0.56 -10.94 17.63
CA LEU A 52 1.99 -10.74 17.33
C LEU A 52 2.59 -9.70 18.29
N LYS A 53 1.95 -8.55 18.43
CA LYS A 53 2.45 -7.45 19.27
C LYS A 53 2.52 -7.86 20.74
N PHE A 54 1.48 -8.47 21.28
CA PHE A 54 1.49 -8.98 22.65
C PHE A 54 2.54 -10.06 22.88
N LYS A 55 2.81 -10.91 21.88
CA LYS A 55 3.86 -11.95 21.99
C LYS A 55 5.25 -11.36 22.12
N TYR A 56 5.59 -10.30 21.38
CA TYR A 56 6.95 -9.77 21.30
C TYR A 56 7.22 -8.58 22.21
N TRP A 57 6.20 -7.80 22.56
CA TRP A 57 6.33 -6.58 23.39
C TRP A 57 5.46 -6.59 24.64
N GLY A 58 4.51 -7.50 24.76
CA GLY A 58 3.57 -7.54 25.88
C GLY A 58 2.45 -6.48 25.82
N HIS A 59 2.38 -5.70 24.74
CA HIS A 59 1.36 -4.68 24.49
C HIS A 59 1.21 -4.45 22.97
N ASP A 60 0.21 -3.70 22.57
CA ASP A 60 -0.13 -3.43 21.18
C ASP A 60 0.25 -2.02 20.68
N ALA A 61 0.92 -1.21 21.50
CA ALA A 61 1.26 0.17 21.17
C ALA A 61 2.33 0.31 20.06
N VAL A 62 3.11 -0.75 19.79
CA VAL A 62 4.13 -0.75 18.76
C VAL A 62 3.49 -0.65 17.37
N VAL A 63 4.04 0.22 16.52
CA VAL A 63 3.66 0.31 15.10
C VAL A 63 4.68 -0.47 14.26
N LEU A 64 4.21 -1.49 13.53
CA LEU A 64 5.08 -2.21 12.60
C LEU A 64 5.36 -1.30 11.41
N HIS A 65 6.64 -1.03 11.17
CA HIS A 65 7.12 -0.18 10.09
C HIS A 65 8.24 -0.90 9.33
N GLU A 66 8.09 -1.10 8.02
CA GLU A 66 9.03 -1.87 7.19
C GLU A 66 10.47 -1.41 7.39
N HIS A 67 10.68 -0.10 7.32
CA HIS A 67 12.01 0.48 7.46
C HIS A 67 12.66 0.18 8.82
N GLU A 68 11.89 0.26 9.92
CA GLU A 68 12.41 0.00 11.27
C GLU A 68 12.68 -1.49 11.48
N ILE A 69 11.78 -2.36 11.02
CA ILE A 69 11.95 -3.82 11.04
C ILE A 69 13.21 -4.19 10.27
N ARG A 70 13.33 -3.74 9.02
CA ARG A 70 14.46 -4.05 8.14
C ARG A 70 15.80 -3.52 8.67
N LYS A 71 15.79 -2.37 9.32
CA LYS A 71 16.98 -1.75 9.91
C LYS A 71 17.18 -2.12 11.39
N SER A 72 16.27 -2.91 11.97
CA SER A 72 16.28 -3.32 13.37
C SER A 72 16.44 -2.11 14.32
N LYS A 73 15.61 -1.07 14.12
CA LYS A 73 15.62 0.19 14.88
C LYS A 73 14.42 0.29 15.80
N GLY A 74 14.47 1.23 16.75
CA GLY A 74 13.37 1.50 17.67
C GLY A 74 12.99 0.24 18.46
N ASP A 75 11.72 -0.08 18.46
CA ASP A 75 11.14 -1.25 19.13
C ASP A 75 11.62 -2.61 18.57
N PHE A 76 12.38 -2.60 17.45
CA PHE A 76 12.86 -3.80 16.76
C PHE A 76 14.35 -4.10 17.02
N THR A 77 15.01 -3.42 17.97
CA THR A 77 16.43 -3.63 18.29
C THR A 77 16.73 -5.06 18.79
N PHE A 78 15.76 -5.76 19.37
CA PHE A 78 15.89 -7.16 19.76
C PHE A 78 16.23 -8.10 18.57
N LEU A 79 15.89 -7.70 17.34
CA LEU A 79 16.25 -8.44 16.12
C LEU A 79 17.76 -8.51 15.88
N LEU A 80 18.55 -7.60 16.48
CA LEU A 80 20.01 -7.63 16.41
C LEU A 80 20.63 -8.52 17.49
N THR A 81 20.02 -8.57 18.67
CA THR A 81 20.62 -9.12 19.88
C THR A 81 20.22 -10.55 20.17
N ASN A 82 19.07 -11.00 19.66
CA ASN A 82 18.53 -12.33 19.93
C ASN A 82 18.11 -13.04 18.63
N ARG A 83 18.96 -14.00 18.20
CA ARG A 83 18.71 -14.75 16.97
C ARG A 83 17.41 -15.55 17.01
N ALA A 84 17.10 -16.22 18.11
CA ALA A 84 15.88 -17.04 18.21
C ALA A 84 14.62 -16.18 18.14
N LEU A 85 14.60 -15.04 18.86
CA LEU A 85 13.48 -14.08 18.76
C LEU A 85 13.35 -13.49 17.34
N ARG A 86 14.47 -13.19 16.70
CA ARG A 86 14.46 -12.69 15.30
C ARG A 86 13.84 -13.70 14.35
N GLU A 87 14.31 -14.96 14.39
CA GLU A 87 13.79 -16.01 13.53
C GLU A 87 12.31 -16.28 13.80
N GLY A 88 11.90 -16.31 15.07
CA GLY A 88 10.50 -16.43 15.47
C GLY A 88 9.64 -15.27 14.99
N PHE A 89 10.10 -14.02 15.17
CA PHE A 89 9.37 -12.83 14.73
C PHE A 89 9.12 -12.83 13.22
N TYR A 90 10.17 -13.10 12.43
CA TYR A 90 10.00 -13.14 10.97
C TYR A 90 9.12 -14.32 10.52
N ALA A 91 9.17 -15.46 11.19
CA ALA A 91 8.28 -16.58 10.90
C ALA A 91 6.83 -16.24 11.20
N ASP A 92 6.54 -15.64 12.35
CA ASP A 92 5.19 -15.25 12.74
C ASP A 92 4.64 -14.15 11.82
N LEU A 93 5.45 -13.13 11.50
CA LEU A 93 5.04 -12.06 10.60
C LEU A 93 4.77 -12.60 9.19
N HIS A 94 5.62 -13.50 8.71
CA HIS A 94 5.43 -14.19 7.44
C HIS A 94 4.11 -14.96 7.44
N GLN A 95 3.82 -15.72 8.49
CA GLN A 95 2.59 -16.49 8.60
C GLN A 95 1.34 -15.59 8.62
N ILE A 96 1.40 -14.45 9.32
CA ILE A 96 0.32 -13.46 9.29
C ILE A 96 0.08 -12.97 7.86
N MET A 97 1.13 -12.67 7.10
CA MET A 97 1.00 -12.24 5.71
C MET A 97 0.44 -13.33 4.80
N VAL A 98 0.81 -14.60 5.05
CA VAL A 98 0.27 -15.77 4.32
C VAL A 98 -1.21 -15.94 4.59
N ASP A 99 -1.63 -15.85 5.86
CA ASP A 99 -3.00 -16.14 6.28
C ASP A 99 -3.96 -14.95 6.09
N ALA A 100 -3.42 -13.71 6.00
CA ALA A 100 -4.25 -12.51 5.88
C ALA A 100 -5.16 -12.59 4.63
N PRO A 101 -6.49 -12.49 4.79
CA PRO A 101 -7.44 -12.52 3.67
C PRO A 101 -7.53 -11.15 3.00
N ILE A 102 -6.40 -10.70 2.46
CA ILE A 102 -6.25 -9.41 1.78
C ILE A 102 -6.11 -9.59 0.27
N THR A 103 -6.48 -8.58 -0.47
CA THR A 103 -6.17 -8.45 -1.89
C THR A 103 -5.27 -7.23 -2.09
N LEU A 104 -4.16 -7.41 -2.79
CA LEU A 104 -3.21 -6.35 -3.07
C LEU A 104 -3.36 -5.84 -4.50
N ILE A 105 -3.32 -4.52 -4.63
CA ILE A 105 -3.29 -3.83 -5.92
C ILE A 105 -2.07 -2.92 -5.90
N GLY A 106 -1.13 -3.13 -6.83
CA GLY A 106 0.14 -2.41 -6.86
C GLY A 106 0.39 -1.69 -8.18
N SER A 107 1.06 -0.55 -8.07
CA SER A 107 1.65 0.15 -9.21
C SER A 107 3.08 0.56 -8.89
N VAL A 108 3.99 0.37 -9.85
CA VAL A 108 5.40 0.76 -9.75
C VAL A 108 5.75 1.65 -10.93
N ILE A 109 6.26 2.83 -10.63
CA ILE A 109 6.69 3.82 -11.63
C ILE A 109 8.22 3.80 -11.70
N ASP A 110 8.76 3.48 -12.88
CA ASP A 110 10.19 3.62 -13.18
C ASP A 110 10.49 5.09 -13.52
N LYS A 111 11.07 5.82 -12.56
CA LYS A 111 11.30 7.27 -12.67
C LYS A 111 12.31 7.59 -13.78
N VAL A 112 13.31 6.75 -13.98
CA VAL A 112 14.33 6.96 -15.02
C VAL A 112 13.73 6.80 -16.40
N LYS A 113 12.95 5.72 -16.63
CA LYS A 113 12.25 5.56 -17.90
C LYS A 113 11.19 6.64 -18.11
N LEU A 114 10.50 7.04 -17.05
CA LEU A 114 9.48 8.09 -17.12
C LEU A 114 10.09 9.40 -17.61
N THR A 115 11.21 9.85 -17.03
CA THR A 115 11.88 11.10 -17.46
C THR A 115 12.52 10.97 -18.83
N LYS A 116 12.98 9.78 -19.23
CA LYS A 116 13.55 9.53 -20.55
C LYS A 116 12.50 9.54 -21.66
N ASN A 117 11.32 8.95 -21.39
CA ASN A 117 10.33 8.70 -22.43
C ASN A 117 9.33 9.86 -22.61
N TYR A 118 9.23 10.77 -21.64
CA TYR A 118 8.26 11.85 -21.65
C TYR A 118 8.93 13.22 -21.45
N ALA A 119 8.72 14.15 -22.38
CA ALA A 119 9.26 15.51 -22.27
C ALA A 119 8.68 16.30 -21.08
N LEU A 120 7.42 16.03 -20.74
CA LEU A 120 6.71 16.56 -19.57
C LEU A 120 6.15 15.42 -18.72
N PRO A 121 7.01 14.75 -17.93
CA PRO A 121 6.57 13.62 -17.14
C PRO A 121 5.64 14.07 -16.02
N ARG A 122 4.55 13.32 -15.81
CA ARG A 122 3.64 13.56 -14.69
C ARG A 122 4.25 13.05 -13.38
N ASN A 123 3.71 13.56 -12.27
CA ASN A 123 4.12 13.12 -10.95
C ASN A 123 3.92 11.60 -10.79
N PRO A 124 4.95 10.85 -10.35
CA PRO A 124 4.86 9.40 -10.14
C PRO A 124 3.73 8.97 -9.21
N TYR A 125 3.45 9.78 -8.17
CA TYR A 125 2.34 9.49 -7.26
C TYR A 125 1.00 9.57 -7.98
N GLU A 126 0.78 10.63 -8.77
CA GLU A 126 -0.45 10.80 -9.55
C GLU A 126 -0.69 9.61 -10.48
N LEU A 127 0.35 9.15 -11.19
CA LEU A 127 0.27 8.01 -12.09
C LEU A 127 -0.05 6.71 -11.34
N ALA A 128 0.69 6.43 -10.27
CA ALA A 128 0.50 5.23 -9.47
C ALA A 128 -0.89 5.18 -8.84
N LEU A 129 -1.35 6.32 -8.30
CA LEU A 129 -2.68 6.47 -7.71
C LEU A 129 -3.79 6.20 -8.74
N HIS A 130 -3.66 6.80 -9.92
CA HIS A 130 -4.61 6.60 -11.01
C HIS A 130 -4.72 5.11 -11.38
N PHE A 131 -3.59 4.44 -11.62
CA PHE A 131 -3.58 3.02 -11.96
C PHE A 131 -4.11 2.10 -10.84
N CYS A 132 -3.85 2.44 -9.59
CA CYS A 132 -4.41 1.69 -8.47
C CYS A 132 -5.92 1.88 -8.34
N LEU A 133 -6.43 3.11 -8.51
CA LEU A 133 -7.87 3.41 -8.47
C LEU A 133 -8.65 2.72 -9.58
N GLU A 134 -8.12 2.68 -10.81
CA GLU A 134 -8.73 1.92 -11.91
C GLU A 134 -8.93 0.45 -11.57
N ARG A 135 -7.89 -0.18 -11.03
CA ARG A 135 -7.93 -1.61 -10.64
C ARG A 135 -8.82 -1.85 -9.44
N LEU A 136 -8.79 -0.93 -8.47
CA LEU A 136 -9.67 -0.98 -7.31
C LEU A 136 -11.14 -0.92 -7.75
N GLN A 137 -11.48 -0.03 -8.67
CA GLN A 137 -12.83 0.06 -9.22
C GLN A 137 -13.25 -1.26 -9.88
N MET A 138 -12.36 -1.85 -10.70
CA MET A 138 -12.65 -3.14 -11.36
C MET A 138 -12.89 -4.25 -10.32
N PHE A 139 -12.03 -4.32 -9.30
CA PHE A 139 -12.16 -5.28 -8.20
C PHE A 139 -13.48 -5.13 -7.45
N LEU A 140 -13.79 -3.91 -7.00
CA LEU A 140 -14.99 -3.63 -6.22
C LEU A 140 -16.28 -3.83 -7.03
N ARG A 141 -16.25 -3.51 -8.33
CA ARG A 141 -17.35 -3.81 -9.25
C ARG A 141 -17.60 -5.31 -9.34
N ALA A 142 -16.55 -6.12 -9.47
CA ALA A 142 -16.65 -7.58 -9.48
C ALA A 142 -17.17 -8.15 -8.16
N LYS A 143 -16.99 -7.40 -7.05
CA LYS A 143 -17.50 -7.73 -5.71
C LYS A 143 -18.88 -7.13 -5.41
N GLY A 144 -19.58 -6.58 -6.40
CA GLY A 144 -20.94 -6.05 -6.23
C GLY A 144 -21.04 -4.79 -5.37
N GLN A 145 -19.99 -3.96 -5.34
CA GLN A 145 -19.92 -2.76 -4.46
C GLN A 145 -20.36 -1.46 -5.17
N ILE A 146 -21.01 -1.56 -6.33
CA ILE A 146 -21.50 -0.40 -7.09
C ILE A 146 -22.49 0.42 -6.23
N GLY A 147 -22.37 1.75 -6.28
CA GLY A 147 -23.21 2.69 -5.54
C GLY A 147 -22.82 2.89 -4.08
N LYS A 148 -21.86 2.13 -3.57
CA LYS A 148 -21.44 2.19 -2.16
C LYS A 148 -20.27 3.17 -1.94
N ARG A 149 -20.17 3.68 -0.71
CA ARG A 149 -19.05 4.52 -0.26
C ARG A 149 -17.88 3.64 0.19
N VAL A 150 -16.71 3.83 -0.44
CA VAL A 150 -15.48 3.12 -0.18
C VAL A 150 -14.47 4.05 0.49
N HIS A 151 -14.05 3.74 1.71
CA HIS A 151 -13.00 4.49 2.39
C HIS A 151 -11.62 3.98 1.97
N ILE A 152 -10.74 4.92 1.60
CA ILE A 152 -9.36 4.67 1.24
C ILE A 152 -8.49 5.45 2.22
N LEU A 153 -7.76 4.73 3.08
CA LEU A 153 -6.99 5.29 4.18
C LEU A 153 -5.52 5.44 3.76
N PHE A 154 -5.01 6.65 3.92
CA PHE A 154 -3.61 7.02 3.69
C PHE A 154 -2.95 7.39 5.02
N GLU A 155 -1.65 7.11 5.19
CA GLU A 155 -0.90 7.68 6.31
C GLU A 155 -0.65 9.17 6.06
N CYS A 156 -0.89 10.02 7.10
CA CYS A 156 -0.61 11.46 7.03
C CYS A 156 0.89 11.71 6.88
N ARG A 157 1.26 12.62 6.00
CA ARG A 157 2.63 13.08 5.77
C ARG A 157 2.87 14.52 6.20
N GLY A 158 1.80 15.28 6.33
CA GLY A 158 1.80 16.69 6.67
C GLY A 158 0.68 17.40 5.92
N LYS A 159 0.20 18.50 6.49
CA LYS A 159 -1.00 19.20 5.99
C LYS A 159 -0.91 19.57 4.51
N GLU A 160 0.24 20.02 4.06
CA GLU A 160 0.41 20.47 2.67
C GLU A 160 0.41 19.29 1.68
N GLU A 161 1.19 18.24 1.98
CA GLU A 161 1.24 17.03 1.17
C GLU A 161 -0.10 16.30 1.17
N ASP A 162 -0.76 16.20 2.32
CA ASP A 162 -2.08 15.58 2.46
C ASP A 162 -3.13 16.31 1.62
N ASN A 163 -3.12 17.67 1.64
CA ASN A 163 -4.03 18.49 0.84
C ASN A 163 -3.77 18.33 -0.68
N GLN A 164 -2.51 18.28 -1.10
CA GLN A 164 -2.14 18.07 -2.51
C GLN A 164 -2.57 16.68 -2.98
N LEU A 165 -2.37 15.67 -2.15
CA LEU A 165 -2.78 14.30 -2.44
C LEU A 165 -4.31 14.19 -2.53
N GLU A 166 -5.04 14.80 -1.58
CA GLU A 166 -6.50 14.83 -1.62
C GLU A 166 -7.01 15.52 -2.89
N LEU A 167 -6.46 16.67 -3.25
CA LEU A 167 -6.83 17.36 -4.48
C LEU A 167 -6.60 16.49 -5.71
N THR A 168 -5.43 15.86 -5.80
CA THR A 168 -5.09 14.94 -6.91
C THR A 168 -6.07 13.78 -6.98
N PHE A 169 -6.36 13.17 -5.84
CA PHE A 169 -7.33 12.09 -5.70
C PHE A 169 -8.72 12.50 -6.22
N ARG A 170 -9.22 13.65 -5.73
CA ARG A 170 -10.54 14.18 -6.13
C ARG A 170 -10.61 14.46 -7.65
N ARG A 171 -9.56 15.02 -8.24
CA ARG A 171 -9.48 15.28 -9.67
C ARG A 171 -9.44 14.00 -10.51
N ILE A 172 -8.76 12.94 -10.05
CA ILE A 172 -8.78 11.63 -10.70
C ILE A 172 -10.20 11.07 -10.69
N VAL A 173 -10.84 11.05 -9.53
CA VAL A 173 -12.19 10.49 -9.35
C VAL A 173 -13.25 11.29 -10.12
N ALA A 174 -13.08 12.61 -10.23
CA ALA A 174 -13.93 13.47 -11.08
C ALA A 174 -13.70 13.29 -12.58
N GLY A 175 -12.69 12.49 -12.99
CA GLY A 175 -12.36 12.30 -14.40
C GLY A 175 -11.64 13.48 -15.05
N GLU A 176 -11.18 14.47 -14.27
CA GLU A 176 -10.41 15.61 -14.76
C GLU A 176 -8.96 15.23 -15.10
N LEU A 177 -8.42 14.25 -14.38
CA LEU A 177 -7.12 13.66 -14.63
C LEU A 177 -7.31 12.23 -15.11
N HIS A 178 -6.87 11.94 -16.33
CA HIS A 178 -6.86 10.59 -16.88
C HIS A 178 -5.55 10.31 -17.60
N TRP A 179 -5.20 9.04 -17.72
CA TRP A 179 -4.04 8.59 -18.45
C TRP A 179 -4.44 7.51 -19.47
N GLY A 180 -3.91 7.63 -20.68
CA GLY A 180 -4.22 6.71 -21.77
C GLY A 180 -5.50 7.05 -22.54
N TYR A 181 -5.93 6.13 -23.39
CA TYR A 181 -7.07 6.33 -24.31
C TYR A 181 -8.44 6.04 -23.68
N ARG A 182 -8.47 5.26 -22.59
CA ARG A 182 -9.72 4.89 -21.90
C ARG A 182 -9.96 5.83 -20.73
N LYS A 183 -11.14 6.43 -20.71
CA LYS A 183 -11.65 7.15 -19.55
C LYS A 183 -12.38 6.15 -18.66
N HIS A 184 -11.98 6.09 -17.39
CA HIS A 184 -12.70 5.34 -16.38
C HIS A 184 -13.77 6.23 -15.75
N ASP A 185 -14.97 5.70 -15.64
CA ASP A 185 -16.06 6.37 -14.93
C ASP A 185 -16.03 5.94 -13.46
N PHE A 186 -15.42 6.77 -12.63
CA PHE A 186 -15.34 6.53 -11.20
C PHE A 186 -16.65 6.85 -10.46
N SER A 187 -17.63 7.50 -11.10
CA SER A 187 -18.90 7.90 -10.49
C SER A 187 -19.78 6.73 -10.05
N ILE A 188 -19.49 5.52 -10.53
CA ILE A 188 -20.22 4.30 -10.14
C ILE A 188 -20.02 3.90 -8.69
N MET A 189 -19.06 4.51 -7.97
CA MET A 189 -18.78 4.32 -6.54
C MET A 189 -18.41 5.66 -5.93
N GLU A 190 -18.66 5.80 -4.63
CA GLU A 190 -18.21 6.98 -3.89
C GLU A 190 -16.87 6.67 -3.20
N PHE A 191 -15.76 7.09 -3.82
CA PHE A 191 -14.44 6.94 -3.22
C PHE A 191 -14.14 8.09 -2.26
N GLU A 192 -13.86 7.76 -1.00
CA GLU A 192 -13.62 8.74 0.07
C GLU A 192 -12.23 8.55 0.68
N PRO A 193 -11.27 9.47 0.40
CA PRO A 193 -9.95 9.42 1.02
C PRO A 193 -10.02 9.85 2.49
N LYS A 194 -9.23 9.18 3.34
CA LYS A 194 -9.05 9.52 4.75
C LYS A 194 -7.57 9.52 5.10
N PHE A 195 -7.10 10.62 5.66
CA PHE A 195 -5.73 10.77 6.12
C PHE A 195 -5.66 10.46 7.62
N VAL A 196 -4.83 9.49 7.98
CA VAL A 196 -4.76 8.92 9.33
C VAL A 196 -3.36 9.09 9.89
N LYS A 197 -3.23 9.69 11.08
CA LYS A 197 -1.94 9.84 11.74
C LYS A 197 -1.36 8.48 12.14
N LYS A 198 -0.06 8.29 12.01
CA LYS A 198 0.66 7.07 12.41
C LYS A 198 0.36 6.64 13.86
N ALA A 199 0.18 7.61 14.75
CA ALA A 199 -0.18 7.37 16.16
C ALA A 199 -1.51 6.61 16.37
N VAL A 200 -2.37 6.54 15.36
CA VAL A 200 -3.60 5.72 15.41
C VAL A 200 -3.30 4.22 15.39
N ASN A 201 -2.07 3.83 15.00
CA ASN A 201 -1.61 2.44 15.02
C ASN A 201 -2.51 1.49 14.20
N SER A 202 -2.94 1.95 13.02
CA SER A 202 -3.84 1.19 12.15
C SER A 202 -3.20 -0.08 11.61
N THR A 203 -3.75 -1.23 11.93
CA THR A 203 -3.28 -2.54 11.44
C THR A 203 -3.23 -2.60 9.91
N GLY A 204 -4.23 -2.03 9.24
CA GLY A 204 -4.29 -2.06 7.77
C GLY A 204 -3.21 -1.22 7.11
N LEU A 205 -2.87 -0.03 7.68
CA LEU A 205 -1.76 0.79 7.19
C LEU A 205 -0.42 0.09 7.39
N GLN A 206 -0.23 -0.60 8.53
CA GLN A 206 0.98 -1.40 8.77
C GLN A 206 1.13 -2.54 7.74
N LEU A 207 0.02 -3.19 7.35
CA LEU A 207 0.06 -4.19 6.28
C LEU A 207 0.40 -3.57 4.92
N ALA A 208 -0.14 -2.40 4.60
CA ALA A 208 0.17 -1.70 3.35
C ALA A 208 1.66 -1.34 3.27
N ASP A 209 2.23 -0.78 4.35
CA ASP A 209 3.67 -0.44 4.47
C ASP A 209 4.57 -1.68 4.23
N LEU A 210 4.22 -2.82 4.82
CA LEU A 210 4.97 -4.06 4.65
C LEU A 210 4.95 -4.61 3.20
N THR A 211 4.04 -4.14 2.33
CA THR A 211 3.87 -4.66 0.97
C THR A 211 4.47 -3.77 -0.13
N ALA A 212 4.53 -2.46 0.08
CA ALA A 212 4.95 -1.51 -0.95
C ALA A 212 6.41 -1.72 -1.40
N ARG A 213 7.34 -1.80 -0.44
CA ARG A 213 8.77 -2.00 -0.75
C ARG A 213 9.09 -3.32 -1.43
N PRO A 214 8.57 -4.48 -1.02
CA PRO A 214 8.79 -5.75 -1.72
C PRO A 214 8.31 -5.72 -3.18
N MET A 215 7.20 -5.04 -3.49
CA MET A 215 6.73 -4.85 -4.88
C MET A 215 7.72 -4.02 -5.70
N ALA A 216 8.22 -2.91 -5.13
CA ALA A 216 9.24 -2.08 -5.76
C ALA A 216 10.53 -2.86 -6.05
N LEU A 217 11.03 -3.60 -5.05
CA LEU A 217 12.26 -4.39 -5.18
C LEU A 217 12.13 -5.51 -6.20
N HIS A 218 10.99 -6.20 -6.27
CA HIS A 218 10.77 -7.22 -7.29
C HIS A 218 10.83 -6.62 -8.70
N THR A 219 10.24 -5.44 -8.90
CA THR A 219 10.28 -4.73 -10.19
C THR A 219 11.70 -4.28 -10.54
N LEU A 220 12.43 -3.75 -9.55
CA LEU A 220 13.78 -3.24 -9.75
C LEU A 220 14.83 -4.35 -9.93
N ARG A 221 14.65 -5.47 -9.22
CA ARG A 221 15.61 -6.58 -9.17
C ARG A 221 14.90 -7.92 -9.31
N PRO A 222 14.33 -8.22 -10.51
CA PRO A 222 13.43 -9.36 -10.69
C PRO A 222 14.09 -10.74 -10.49
N VAL A 223 15.40 -10.82 -10.63
CA VAL A 223 16.16 -12.06 -10.42
C VAL A 223 16.65 -12.25 -8.97
N GLN A 224 16.52 -11.24 -8.13
CA GLN A 224 16.92 -11.33 -6.72
C GLN A 224 15.81 -12.02 -5.91
N PRO A 225 16.15 -13.09 -5.13
CA PRO A 225 15.16 -13.72 -4.24
C PRO A 225 14.48 -12.70 -3.31
N ASN A 226 13.16 -12.72 -3.28
CA ASN A 226 12.36 -11.82 -2.46
C ASN A 226 11.21 -12.60 -1.82
N ARG A 227 11.51 -13.27 -0.70
CA ARG A 227 10.54 -14.14 0.02
C ARG A 227 9.26 -13.41 0.42
N THR A 228 9.36 -12.13 0.73
CA THR A 228 8.17 -11.33 1.06
C THR A 228 7.31 -11.13 -0.18
N TYR A 229 7.94 -10.89 -1.33
CA TYR A 229 7.21 -10.76 -2.59
C TYR A 229 6.54 -12.08 -3.01
N ASP A 230 7.16 -13.23 -2.73
CA ASP A 230 6.56 -14.54 -3.05
C ASP A 230 5.19 -14.70 -2.37
N VAL A 231 5.04 -14.23 -1.12
CA VAL A 231 3.75 -14.19 -0.42
C VAL A 231 2.83 -13.14 -1.04
N ILE A 232 3.32 -11.93 -1.27
CA ILE A 232 2.55 -10.82 -1.85
C ILE A 232 1.99 -11.20 -3.21
N ALA A 233 2.76 -11.91 -4.04
CA ALA A 233 2.33 -12.36 -5.35
C ALA A 233 1.06 -13.20 -5.31
N THR A 234 0.88 -14.01 -4.27
CA THR A 234 -0.33 -14.83 -4.09
C THR A 234 -1.57 -14.00 -3.71
N LYS A 235 -1.38 -12.77 -3.28
CA LYS A 235 -2.44 -11.84 -2.83
C LYS A 235 -2.80 -10.80 -3.89
N LEU A 236 -2.09 -10.76 -5.01
CA LEU A 236 -2.34 -9.79 -6.06
C LEU A 236 -3.69 -10.04 -6.75
N GLY A 237 -4.59 -9.07 -6.70
CA GLY A 237 -5.85 -9.10 -7.44
C GLY A 237 -5.66 -8.94 -8.96
N HIS A 238 -4.58 -8.28 -9.35
CA HIS A 238 -4.11 -8.10 -10.73
C HIS A 238 -2.58 -8.04 -10.75
N PRO A 239 -1.91 -8.34 -11.87
CA PRO A 239 -0.47 -8.10 -12.00
C PRO A 239 -0.11 -6.67 -11.63
N ILE A 240 1.03 -6.46 -10.98
CA ILE A 240 1.52 -5.11 -10.66
C ILE A 240 1.61 -4.28 -11.94
N LYS A 241 1.08 -3.05 -11.89
CA LYS A 241 1.23 -2.11 -13.01
C LYS A 241 2.60 -1.47 -12.94
N VAL A 242 3.50 -1.95 -13.77
CA VAL A 242 4.78 -1.27 -14.00
C VAL A 242 4.61 -0.24 -15.11
N PHE A 243 5.14 0.97 -14.92
CA PHE A 243 5.05 2.07 -15.87
C PHE A 243 6.28 2.97 -15.81
N PRO A 244 6.79 3.48 -16.94
CA PRO A 244 6.68 2.98 -18.31
C PRO A 244 7.44 1.71 -18.53
#